data_06ce363bd52bf33a22e85e2f53b1de32
#
_entry.id   06ce363bd52bf33a22e85e2f53b1de32
#
_cell.length_a   1.000
_cell.length_b   1.000
_cell.length_c   1.000
_cell.angle_alpha   90.00
_cell.angle_beta   90.00
_cell.angle_gamma   90.00
#
_symmetry.space_group_name_H-M   'P 1'
#
loop_
_entity.id
_entity.type
_entity.pdbx_description
1 polymer ?
#
loop_
_entity_poly.entity_id
_entity_poly.type
_entity_poly.pdbx_seq_one_letter_code
_entity_poly.pdbx_strand_id
1 'polypeptide(L)'
;MPAEEKLDWHCFYRHFGKPQISMDKNGAIIIIEDDLDDQFILEEVFNELDYTNKRIYFSDGVKALEFLHATPDRPFIIISDVNLPQLSGLELRRKMQVDEELSLKCIPYVYFTTAINQQAVIEAYSTSAQGFFVKPGTFEEIKDTIKVMIEYWKKCAAPNNF
;
A
#
# COMPACT_ATOMS: atom_id res chain seq x y z
N MET A 1 -8.81 23.46 -33.57
CA MET A 1 -8.76 22.43 -32.50
C MET A 1 -7.60 21.52 -32.88
N PRO A 2 -6.56 21.41 -32.07
CA PRO A 2 -5.52 20.41 -32.32
C PRO A 2 -6.11 19.03 -32.05
N ALA A 3 -5.84 18.10 -32.97
CA ALA A 3 -6.21 16.70 -32.85
C ALA A 3 -5.58 16.12 -31.58
N GLU A 4 -6.38 15.51 -30.71
CA GLU A 4 -5.89 14.68 -29.61
C GLU A 4 -5.06 13.54 -30.23
N GLU A 5 -3.75 13.61 -30.08
CA GLU A 5 -2.88 12.46 -30.33
C GLU A 5 -3.28 11.36 -29.36
N LYS A 6 -4.10 10.44 -29.82
CA LYS A 6 -4.37 9.18 -29.10
C LYS A 6 -3.04 8.46 -28.97
N LEU A 7 -2.53 8.39 -27.74
CA LEU A 7 -1.36 7.60 -27.42
C LEU A 7 -1.62 6.15 -27.89
N ASP A 8 -0.86 5.71 -28.90
CA ASP A 8 -0.96 4.33 -29.38
C ASP A 8 -0.21 3.41 -28.41
N TRP A 9 -0.94 2.94 -27.42
CA TRP A 9 -0.46 1.98 -26.41
C TRP A 9 0.13 0.72 -27.04
N HIS A 10 -0.34 0.30 -28.21
CA HIS A 10 0.21 -0.83 -28.93
C HIS A 10 1.63 -0.58 -29.46
N CYS A 11 1.92 0.65 -29.89
CA CYS A 11 3.25 1.08 -30.33
C CYS A 11 4.20 1.19 -29.14
N PHE A 12 3.73 1.74 -28.01
CA PHE A 12 4.50 1.87 -26.79
C PHE A 12 4.95 0.50 -26.26
N TYR A 13 4.01 -0.47 -26.14
CA TYR A 13 4.32 -1.81 -25.64
C TYR A 13 5.20 -2.64 -26.59
N ARG A 14 5.25 -2.33 -27.86
CA ARG A 14 6.11 -3.02 -28.82
C ARG A 14 7.58 -2.61 -28.68
N HIS A 15 7.86 -1.37 -28.25
CA HIS A 15 9.22 -0.83 -28.10
C HIS A 15 9.83 -1.04 -26.73
N PHE A 16 9.02 -1.06 -25.67
CA PHE A 16 9.49 -1.11 -24.29
C PHE A 16 9.21 -2.44 -23.57
N GLY A 17 8.66 -3.42 -24.29
CA GLY A 17 8.16 -4.66 -23.66
C GLY A 17 6.93 -4.36 -22.81
N LYS A 18 6.01 -5.32 -22.65
CA LYS A 18 4.92 -5.19 -21.68
C LYS A 18 5.56 -5.14 -20.30
N PRO A 19 5.42 -4.05 -19.52
CA PRO A 19 5.82 -4.12 -18.13
C PRO A 19 5.03 -5.26 -17.52
N GLN A 20 5.71 -6.22 -16.89
CA GLN A 20 5.03 -7.23 -16.10
C GLN A 20 4.48 -6.57 -14.84
N ILE A 21 3.34 -5.90 -14.98
CA ILE A 21 2.63 -5.24 -13.89
C ILE A 21 1.78 -6.31 -13.22
N SER A 22 2.30 -6.97 -12.16
CA SER A 22 1.49 -7.89 -11.38
C SER A 22 1.43 -7.45 -9.92
N MET A 23 0.24 -7.35 -9.38
CA MET A 23 0.05 -7.38 -7.94
C MET A 23 0.31 -8.83 -7.51
N ASP A 24 1.42 -9.06 -6.82
CA ASP A 24 1.74 -10.39 -6.29
C ASP A 24 0.92 -10.63 -5.01
N LYS A 25 -0.14 -11.42 -5.13
CA LYS A 25 -1.01 -11.77 -3.98
C LYS A 25 -0.27 -12.56 -2.89
N ASN A 26 0.89 -13.13 -3.21
CA ASN A 26 1.78 -13.82 -2.29
C ASN A 26 2.93 -12.91 -1.84
N GLY A 27 3.00 -11.69 -2.38
CA GLY A 27 3.99 -10.69 -2.01
C GLY A 27 3.92 -10.30 -0.53
N ALA A 28 4.96 -9.62 -0.06
CA ALA A 28 5.01 -9.19 1.33
C ALA A 28 3.92 -8.16 1.67
N ILE A 29 3.42 -8.22 2.89
CA ILE A 29 2.62 -7.17 3.51
C ILE A 29 3.60 -6.21 4.19
N ILE A 30 3.60 -4.95 3.74
CA ILE A 30 4.42 -3.89 4.32
C ILE A 30 3.58 -3.17 5.38
N ILE A 31 4.10 -3.09 6.59
CA ILE A 31 3.44 -2.43 7.72
C ILE A 31 4.34 -1.29 8.17
N ILE A 32 3.79 -0.07 8.16
CA ILE A 32 4.54 1.14 8.55
C ILE A 32 3.86 1.72 9.78
N GLU A 33 4.50 1.52 10.91
CA GLU A 33 3.97 1.77 12.23
C GLU A 33 5.12 2.04 13.19
N ASP A 34 5.14 3.16 13.87
CA ASP A 34 6.23 3.52 14.77
C ASP A 34 6.03 2.99 16.20
N ASP A 35 4.80 2.71 16.59
CA ASP A 35 4.49 2.14 17.90
C ASP A 35 4.73 0.62 17.91
N LEU A 36 5.64 0.17 18.78
CA LEU A 36 6.02 -1.24 18.89
C LEU A 36 4.89 -2.11 19.46
N ASP A 37 4.04 -1.57 20.31
CA ASP A 37 2.89 -2.29 20.86
C ASP A 37 1.86 -2.54 19.76
N ASP A 38 1.62 -1.55 18.90
CA ASP A 38 0.76 -1.69 17.74
C ASP A 38 1.34 -2.69 16.72
N GLN A 39 2.65 -2.66 16.47
CA GLN A 39 3.32 -3.67 15.64
C GLN A 39 3.12 -5.09 16.19
N PHE A 40 3.28 -5.26 17.51
CA PHE A 40 3.09 -6.55 18.16
C PHE A 40 1.64 -7.04 18.03
N ILE A 41 0.66 -6.16 18.27
CA ILE A 41 -0.76 -6.49 18.12
C ILE A 41 -1.06 -6.92 16.67
N LEU A 42 -0.55 -6.21 15.68
CA LEU A 42 -0.74 -6.55 14.28
C LEU A 42 -0.11 -7.91 13.93
N GLU A 43 1.09 -8.21 14.45
CA GLU A 43 1.73 -9.51 14.22
C GLU A 43 0.90 -10.66 14.80
N GLU A 44 0.35 -10.51 16.01
CA GLU A 44 -0.54 -11.49 16.61
C GLU A 44 -1.84 -11.67 15.81
N VAL A 45 -2.41 -10.57 15.30
CA VAL A 45 -3.57 -10.61 14.41
C VAL A 45 -3.27 -11.39 13.13
N PHE A 46 -2.13 -11.13 12.49
CA PHE A 46 -1.75 -11.86 11.28
C PHE A 46 -1.49 -13.35 11.54
N ASN A 47 -0.92 -13.69 12.70
CA ASN A 47 -0.70 -15.07 13.10
C ASN A 47 -2.03 -15.81 13.32
N GLU A 48 -3.01 -15.18 13.97
CA GLU A 48 -4.34 -15.77 14.14
C GLU A 48 -5.12 -15.93 12.83
N LEU A 49 -4.91 -15.03 11.87
CA LEU A 49 -5.54 -15.10 10.56
C LEU A 49 -4.88 -16.10 9.60
N ASP A 50 -3.74 -16.66 10.00
CA ASP A 50 -2.98 -17.69 9.25
C ASP A 50 -2.63 -17.27 7.80
N TYR A 51 -2.34 -15.98 7.59
CA TYR A 51 -1.85 -15.52 6.30
C TYR A 51 -0.37 -15.84 6.13
N THR A 52 -0.03 -16.46 5.01
CA THR A 52 1.34 -16.91 4.68
C THR A 52 2.22 -15.81 4.12
N ASN A 53 1.68 -14.65 3.82
CA ASN A 53 2.44 -13.50 3.33
C ASN A 53 3.52 -13.08 4.34
N LYS A 54 4.74 -12.85 3.85
CA LYS A 54 5.80 -12.26 4.68
C LYS A 54 5.37 -10.89 5.17
N ARG A 55 5.52 -10.58 6.45
CA ARG A 55 5.32 -9.25 7.02
C ARG A 55 6.66 -8.55 7.13
N ILE A 56 6.71 -7.29 6.73
CA ILE A 56 7.90 -6.44 6.84
C ILE A 56 7.48 -5.13 7.51
N TYR A 57 8.08 -4.84 8.66
CA TYR A 57 7.74 -3.69 9.49
C TYR A 57 8.76 -2.56 9.33
N PHE A 58 8.27 -1.35 9.26
CA PHE A 58 9.06 -0.11 9.29
C PHE A 58 8.50 0.84 10.33
N SER A 59 9.38 1.48 11.10
CA SER A 59 9.02 2.46 12.12
C SER A 59 8.98 3.90 11.61
N ASP A 60 9.34 4.13 10.35
CA ASP A 60 9.30 5.44 9.72
C ASP A 60 9.15 5.34 8.19
N GLY A 61 8.63 6.42 7.60
CA GLY A 61 8.35 6.46 6.16
C GLY A 61 9.61 6.52 5.29
N VAL A 62 10.76 7.00 5.81
CA VAL A 62 12.01 7.10 5.04
C VAL A 62 12.56 5.71 4.76
N LYS A 63 12.68 4.88 5.79
CA LYS A 63 13.15 3.49 5.63
C LYS A 63 12.21 2.66 4.75
N ALA A 64 10.90 2.87 4.88
CA ALA A 64 9.95 2.22 4.01
C ALA A 64 10.15 2.61 2.54
N LEU A 65 10.35 3.91 2.25
CA LEU A 65 10.61 4.41 0.91
C LEU A 65 11.91 3.85 0.32
N GLU A 66 13.00 3.85 1.10
CA GLU A 66 14.29 3.26 0.70
C GLU A 66 14.14 1.77 0.36
N PHE A 67 13.43 1.02 1.19
CA PHE A 67 13.15 -0.39 0.91
C PHE A 67 12.35 -0.59 -0.37
N LEU A 68 11.30 0.22 -0.59
CA LEU A 68 10.45 0.12 -1.78
C LEU A 68 11.21 0.41 -3.08
N HIS A 69 12.23 1.28 -3.04
CA HIS A 69 13.14 1.50 -4.17
C HIS A 69 14.13 0.35 -4.35
N ALA A 70 14.68 -0.17 -3.26
CA ALA A 70 15.74 -1.18 -3.33
C ALA A 70 15.21 -2.60 -3.67
N THR A 71 13.96 -2.90 -3.30
CA THR A 71 13.42 -4.25 -3.52
C THR A 71 13.00 -4.48 -4.96
N PRO A 72 13.45 -5.57 -5.60
CA PRO A 72 12.93 -6.00 -6.89
C PRO A 72 11.52 -6.60 -6.77
N ASP A 73 11.15 -7.04 -5.57
CA ASP A 73 9.89 -7.69 -5.30
C ASP A 73 8.74 -6.68 -5.31
N ARG A 74 7.53 -7.18 -5.56
CA ARG A 74 6.30 -6.40 -5.51
C ARG A 74 5.53 -6.76 -4.25
N PRO A 75 5.50 -5.87 -3.25
CA PRO A 75 4.64 -6.07 -2.09
C PRO A 75 3.18 -6.24 -2.49
N PHE A 76 2.45 -7.04 -1.70
CA PHE A 76 1.03 -7.27 -1.91
C PHE A 76 0.20 -6.04 -1.52
N ILE A 77 0.50 -5.45 -0.37
CA ILE A 77 -0.20 -4.28 0.18
C ILE A 77 0.70 -3.51 1.13
N ILE A 78 0.50 -2.21 1.22
CA ILE A 78 1.08 -1.35 2.25
C ILE A 78 -0.04 -0.92 3.20
N ILE A 79 0.15 -1.18 4.50
CA ILE A 79 -0.70 -0.74 5.60
C ILE A 79 0.13 0.27 6.40
N SER A 80 -0.28 1.53 6.42
CA SER A 80 0.52 2.63 6.98
C SER A 80 -0.27 3.43 8.00
N ASP A 81 0.37 3.77 9.13
CA ASP A 81 -0.11 4.88 9.93
C ASP A 81 0.06 6.20 9.17
N VAL A 82 -0.77 7.18 9.50
CA VAL A 82 -0.67 8.57 9.02
C VAL A 82 0.48 9.29 9.72
N ASN A 83 0.55 9.17 11.04
CA ASN A 83 1.50 9.89 11.88
C ASN A 83 2.76 9.06 12.12
N LEU A 84 3.73 9.23 11.25
CA LEU A 84 5.03 8.56 11.35
C LEU A 84 6.13 9.60 11.56
N PRO A 85 7.22 9.27 12.24
CA PRO A 85 8.38 10.14 12.36
C PRO A 85 9.09 10.30 11.01
N GLN A 86 9.81 11.40 10.85
CA GLN A 86 10.62 11.79 9.68
C GLN A 86 9.81 12.00 8.40
N LEU A 87 9.07 11.03 7.93
CA LEU A 87 8.21 11.09 6.75
C LEU A 87 6.85 10.48 7.08
N SER A 88 5.82 11.30 7.15
CA SER A 88 4.45 10.85 7.45
C SER A 88 3.91 9.89 6.39
N GLY A 89 2.89 9.10 6.75
CA GLY A 89 2.25 8.21 5.79
C GLY A 89 1.64 8.92 4.59
N LEU A 90 1.14 10.14 4.80
CA LEU A 90 0.60 10.98 3.71
C LEU A 90 1.71 11.46 2.76
N GLU A 91 2.84 11.91 3.30
CA GLU A 91 3.98 12.34 2.49
C GLU A 91 4.62 11.17 1.75
N LEU A 92 4.74 10.01 2.39
CA LEU A 92 5.23 8.79 1.75
C LEU A 92 4.35 8.43 0.54
N ARG A 93 3.03 8.39 0.72
CA ARG A 93 2.10 8.10 -0.38
C ARG A 93 2.24 9.09 -1.52
N ARG A 94 2.38 10.38 -1.21
CA ARG A 94 2.59 11.43 -2.21
C ARG A 94 3.86 11.22 -3.03
N LYS A 95 4.97 10.87 -2.35
CA LYS A 95 6.23 10.53 -3.01
C LYS A 95 6.10 9.31 -3.92
N MET A 96 5.45 8.26 -3.47
CA MET A 96 5.21 7.05 -4.27
C MET A 96 4.33 7.32 -5.50
N GLN A 97 3.37 8.25 -5.40
CA GLN A 97 2.47 8.57 -6.50
C GLN A 97 3.18 9.28 -7.66
N VAL A 98 4.13 10.17 -7.36
CA VAL A 98 4.87 10.94 -8.38
C VAL A 98 6.13 10.22 -8.87
N ASP A 99 6.53 9.16 -8.22
CA ASP A 99 7.66 8.33 -8.61
C ASP A 99 7.24 7.33 -9.69
N GLU A 100 7.87 7.43 -10.87
CA GLU A 100 7.51 6.60 -12.03
C GLU A 100 7.70 5.10 -11.76
N GLU A 101 8.79 4.72 -11.08
CA GLU A 101 9.08 3.31 -10.78
C GLU A 101 8.11 2.74 -9.77
N LEU A 102 7.88 3.45 -8.66
CA LEU A 102 6.99 3.01 -7.60
C LEU A 102 5.52 3.00 -8.02
N SER A 103 5.10 3.96 -8.84
CA SER A 103 3.74 4.01 -9.37
C SER A 103 3.43 2.81 -10.26
N LEU A 104 4.41 2.32 -11.03
CA LEU A 104 4.28 1.12 -11.87
C LEU A 104 4.21 -0.19 -11.06
N LYS A 105 4.65 -0.20 -9.81
CA LYS A 105 4.49 -1.38 -8.94
C LYS A 105 3.02 -1.64 -8.58
N CYS A 106 2.13 -0.65 -8.72
CA CYS A 106 0.69 -0.75 -8.47
C CYS A 106 0.34 -1.36 -7.10
N ILE A 107 1.12 -1.02 -6.06
CA ILE A 107 0.92 -1.56 -4.71
C ILE A 107 -0.26 -0.85 -4.06
N PRO A 108 -1.29 -1.56 -3.60
CA PRO A 108 -2.37 -0.98 -2.82
C PRO A 108 -1.82 -0.32 -1.55
N TYR A 109 -2.24 0.91 -1.29
CA TYR A 109 -1.84 1.69 -0.12
C TYR A 109 -3.06 2.03 0.71
N VAL A 110 -3.14 1.50 1.92
CA VAL A 110 -4.22 1.75 2.87
C VAL A 110 -3.67 2.37 4.15
N TYR A 111 -4.42 3.34 4.67
CA TYR A 111 -4.12 3.90 5.98
C TYR A 111 -4.85 3.12 7.06
N PHE A 112 -4.13 2.89 8.16
CA PHE A 112 -4.65 2.28 9.37
C PHE A 112 -4.14 3.06 10.58
N THR A 113 -4.95 3.98 11.11
CA THR A 113 -4.50 5.02 12.04
C THR A 113 -5.53 5.30 13.13
N THR A 114 -5.08 5.75 14.29
CA THR A 114 -5.96 6.31 15.33
C THR A 114 -6.31 7.79 15.07
N ALA A 115 -5.53 8.49 14.25
CA ALA A 115 -5.74 9.90 13.96
C ALA A 115 -6.91 10.09 12.99
N ILE A 116 -8.01 10.64 13.50
CA ILE A 116 -9.17 10.99 12.69
C ILE A 116 -9.29 12.50 12.66
N ASN A 117 -8.93 13.11 11.53
CA ASN A 117 -9.37 14.44 11.20
C ASN A 117 -9.79 14.49 9.73
N GLN A 118 -10.77 15.33 9.44
CA GLN A 118 -11.33 15.44 8.10
C GLN A 118 -10.26 15.79 7.05
N GLN A 119 -9.31 16.63 7.39
CA GLN A 119 -8.25 17.06 6.48
C GLN A 119 -7.34 15.90 6.07
N ALA A 120 -6.94 15.05 7.02
CA ALA A 120 -6.11 13.87 6.72
C ALA A 120 -6.84 12.88 5.81
N VAL A 121 -8.15 12.68 6.03
CA VAL A 121 -8.97 11.81 5.16
C VAL A 121 -9.07 12.37 3.75
N ILE A 122 -9.35 13.68 3.60
CA ILE A 122 -9.41 14.34 2.29
C ILE A 122 -8.05 14.20 1.58
N GLU A 123 -6.96 14.46 2.28
CA GLU A 123 -5.62 14.37 1.73
C GLU A 123 -5.26 12.93 1.31
N ALA A 124 -5.61 11.93 2.11
CA ALA A 124 -5.40 10.53 1.78
C ALA A 124 -6.07 10.15 0.45
N TYR A 125 -7.34 10.52 0.28
CA TYR A 125 -8.05 10.23 -0.97
C TYR A 125 -7.56 11.07 -2.15
N SER A 126 -7.11 12.30 -1.92
CA SER A 126 -6.52 13.14 -2.98
C SER A 126 -5.20 12.58 -3.53
N THR A 127 -4.47 11.78 -2.73
CA THR A 127 -3.26 11.05 -3.14
C THR A 127 -3.55 9.64 -3.64
N SER A 128 -4.79 9.37 -4.02
CA SER A 128 -5.21 8.08 -4.56
C SER A 128 -4.91 6.90 -3.62
N ALA A 129 -5.08 7.09 -2.32
CA ALA A 129 -5.08 5.98 -1.38
C ALA A 129 -6.29 5.08 -1.64
N GLN A 130 -6.10 3.78 -1.48
CA GLN A 130 -7.14 2.79 -1.74
C GLN A 130 -8.04 2.53 -0.53
N GLY A 131 -7.72 3.08 0.63
CA GLY A 131 -8.56 2.99 1.81
C GLY A 131 -8.00 3.80 2.98
N PHE A 132 -8.89 4.20 3.88
CA PHE A 132 -8.56 4.86 5.13
C PHE A 132 -9.37 4.21 6.24
N PHE A 133 -8.68 3.49 7.11
CA PHE A 133 -9.28 2.77 8.22
C PHE A 133 -8.86 3.38 9.55
N VAL A 134 -9.81 3.49 10.45
CA VAL A 134 -9.54 3.91 11.82
C VAL A 134 -9.21 2.67 12.66
N LYS A 135 -8.12 2.71 13.42
CA LYS A 135 -7.76 1.62 14.32
C LYS A 135 -8.84 1.45 15.39
N PRO A 136 -9.49 0.28 15.47
CA PRO A 136 -10.45 -0.01 16.54
C PRO A 136 -9.77 -0.16 17.90
N GLY A 137 -10.58 -0.17 18.95
CA GLY A 137 -10.08 -0.26 20.33
C GLY A 137 -9.84 -1.67 20.87
N THR A 138 -10.30 -2.72 20.18
CA THR A 138 -10.19 -4.09 20.63
C THR A 138 -9.46 -4.98 19.63
N PHE A 139 -8.79 -6.01 20.13
CA PHE A 139 -8.06 -6.98 19.32
C PHE A 139 -8.96 -7.63 18.24
N GLU A 140 -10.16 -8.06 18.63
CA GLU A 140 -11.08 -8.72 17.70
C GLU A 140 -11.54 -7.79 16.57
N GLU A 141 -11.83 -6.53 16.87
CA GLU A 141 -12.18 -5.55 15.84
C GLU A 141 -11.00 -5.22 14.92
N ILE A 142 -9.77 -5.16 15.45
CA ILE A 142 -8.56 -5.01 14.65
C ILE A 142 -8.42 -6.21 13.70
N LYS A 143 -8.58 -7.42 14.22
CA LYS A 143 -8.52 -8.66 13.44
C LYS A 143 -9.55 -8.69 12.31
N ASP A 144 -10.80 -8.33 12.60
CA ASP A 144 -11.85 -8.25 11.59
C ASP A 144 -11.53 -7.19 10.52
N THR A 145 -11.01 -6.03 10.91
CA THR A 145 -10.63 -4.97 9.99
C THR A 145 -9.48 -5.41 9.07
N ILE A 146 -8.43 -5.99 9.61
CA ILE A 146 -7.30 -6.52 8.83
C ILE A 146 -7.77 -7.61 7.87
N LYS A 147 -8.63 -8.52 8.34
CA LYS A 147 -9.22 -9.56 7.49
C LYS A 147 -9.97 -8.97 6.30
N VAL A 148 -10.80 -7.96 6.52
CA VAL A 148 -11.54 -7.27 5.45
C VAL A 148 -10.57 -6.67 4.42
N MET A 149 -9.51 -5.99 4.86
CA MET A 149 -8.50 -5.41 3.97
C MET A 149 -7.84 -6.49 3.10
N ILE A 150 -7.32 -7.54 3.72
CA ILE A 150 -6.56 -8.58 3.03
C ILE A 150 -7.46 -9.38 2.07
N GLU A 151 -8.65 -9.81 2.52
CA GLU A 151 -9.57 -10.58 1.70
C GLU A 151 -10.11 -9.77 0.51
N TYR A 152 -10.36 -8.48 0.70
CA TYR A 152 -10.75 -7.60 -0.41
C TYR A 152 -9.66 -7.58 -1.50
N TRP A 153 -8.42 -7.30 -1.14
CA TRP A 153 -7.32 -7.21 -2.11
C TRP A 153 -6.94 -8.57 -2.70
N LYS A 154 -7.10 -9.67 -1.98
CA LYS A 154 -6.96 -11.03 -2.54
C LYS A 154 -7.99 -11.34 -3.63
N LYS A 155 -9.16 -10.73 -3.56
CA LYS A 155 -10.23 -10.90 -4.57
C LYS A 155 -10.10 -9.94 -5.74
N CYS A 156 -9.37 -8.83 -5.60
CA CYS A 156 -9.15 -7.91 -6.69
C CYS A 156 -8.36 -8.54 -7.83
N ALA A 157 -8.71 -8.17 -9.06
CA ALA A 157 -7.89 -8.52 -10.21
C ALA A 157 -6.56 -7.75 -10.17
N ALA A 158 -5.46 -8.46 -10.43
CA ALA A 158 -4.18 -7.82 -10.63
C ALA A 158 -4.01 -7.43 -12.11
N PRO A 159 -3.24 -6.39 -12.44
CA PRO A 159 -3.04 -5.96 -13.83
C PRO A 159 -2.52 -7.05 -14.77
N ASN A 160 -1.98 -8.15 -14.25
CA ASN A 160 -1.45 -9.28 -15.03
C ASN A 160 -2.39 -10.48 -15.17
N ASN A 161 -3.63 -10.36 -14.72
CA ASN A 161 -4.61 -11.42 -14.95
C ASN A 161 -5.27 -11.35 -16.34
N PHE A 162 -4.65 -10.56 -17.27
CA PHE A 162 -5.13 -10.34 -18.63
C PHE A 162 -4.05 -10.59 -19.67
#